data_f14a324cb31b975657aa58d933b07b83
#
_entry.id   f14a324cb31b975657aa58d933b07b83
#
_cell.length_a   1.000
_cell.length_b   1.000
_cell.length_c   1.000
_cell.angle_alpha   90.00
_cell.angle_beta   90.00
_cell.angle_gamma   90.00
#
_symmetry.space_group_name_H-M   'P 1'
#
loop_
_entity.id
_entity.type
_entity.pdbx_description
1 polymer ?
#
loop_
_entity_poly.entity_id
_entity_poly.type
_entity_poly.pdbx_seq_one_letter_code
_entity_poly.pdbx_strand_id
1 'polypeptide(L)'
;MEYLIVGITSYLMGSIPFGFILTKIFLKKDIREIGSGNIGATNALRTGNKLVGYSTLILDIVKAIIPVIYVKMNYPELIYIASLCAFLGHVFPIWLKFNGGKGVATYVGILFSINILLGLIFVISWGVIFLISRYSSLSSII
;
A
#
# COMPACT_ATOMS: atom_id res chain seq x y z
N MET A 1 3.64 26.51 3.82
CA MET A 1 2.39 26.14 3.12
C MET A 1 2.56 24.79 2.40
N GLU A 2 3.65 24.60 1.66
CA GLU A 2 3.95 23.39 0.84
C GLU A 2 3.96 22.09 1.64
N TYR A 3 4.61 22.05 2.83
CA TYR A 3 4.63 20.90 3.71
C TYR A 3 3.23 20.34 4.00
N LEU A 4 2.28 21.24 4.26
CA LEU A 4 0.91 20.89 4.61
C LEU A 4 0.17 20.33 3.39
N ILE A 5 0.34 20.98 2.23
CA ILE A 5 -0.29 20.56 0.97
C ILE A 5 0.25 19.18 0.57
N VAL A 6 1.57 19.01 0.55
CA VAL A 6 2.22 17.73 0.23
C VAL A 6 1.78 16.64 1.20
N GLY A 7 1.75 16.92 2.50
CA GLY A 7 1.31 15.96 3.50
C GLY A 7 -0.14 15.52 3.31
N ILE A 8 -1.06 16.48 3.18
CA ILE A 8 -2.49 16.18 3.00
C ILE A 8 -2.76 15.43 1.69
N THR A 9 -2.22 15.90 0.58
CA THR A 9 -2.44 15.26 -0.74
C THR A 9 -1.88 13.86 -0.78
N SER A 10 -0.66 13.63 -0.27
CA SER A 10 -0.04 12.30 -0.20
C SER A 10 -0.83 11.36 0.72
N TYR A 11 -1.31 11.86 1.88
CA TYR A 11 -2.15 11.09 2.78
C TYR A 11 -3.48 10.70 2.12
N LEU A 12 -4.17 11.62 1.47
CA LEU A 12 -5.45 11.34 0.81
C LEU A 12 -5.29 10.31 -0.31
N MET A 13 -4.25 10.43 -1.13
CA MET A 13 -3.95 9.45 -2.17
C MET A 13 -3.62 8.08 -1.56
N GLY A 14 -2.77 8.02 -0.56
CA GLY A 14 -2.44 6.79 0.18
C GLY A 14 -3.64 6.15 0.83
N SER A 15 -4.62 6.95 1.28
CA SER A 15 -5.80 6.48 2.01
C SER A 15 -6.87 5.82 1.14
N ILE A 16 -6.74 5.83 -0.20
CA ILE A 16 -7.68 5.15 -1.10
C ILE A 16 -7.64 3.64 -0.82
N PRO A 17 -8.75 3.02 -0.34
CA PRO A 17 -8.74 1.63 0.09
C PRO A 17 -9.11 0.69 -1.07
N PHE A 18 -8.18 0.48 -2.02
CA PHE A 18 -8.47 -0.26 -3.25
C PHE A 18 -8.99 -1.68 -3.02
N GLY A 19 -8.44 -2.42 -2.06
CA GLY A 19 -8.92 -3.77 -1.77
C GLY A 19 -10.38 -3.79 -1.29
N PHE A 20 -10.78 -2.81 -0.48
CA PHE A 20 -12.18 -2.66 -0.09
C PHE A 20 -13.06 -2.29 -1.28
N ILE A 21 -12.65 -1.31 -2.08
CA ILE A 21 -13.41 -0.83 -3.24
C ILE A 21 -13.60 -1.95 -4.27
N LEU A 22 -12.52 -2.62 -4.67
CA LEU A 22 -12.56 -3.68 -5.67
C LEU A 22 -13.41 -4.87 -5.21
N THR A 23 -13.25 -5.30 -3.96
CA THR A 23 -14.05 -6.40 -3.41
C THR A 23 -15.54 -6.03 -3.35
N LYS A 24 -15.86 -4.80 -2.98
CA LYS A 24 -17.24 -4.33 -2.92
C LYS A 24 -17.89 -4.24 -4.31
N ILE A 25 -17.14 -3.73 -5.31
CA ILE A 25 -17.65 -3.56 -6.68
C ILE A 25 -17.79 -4.91 -7.41
N PHE A 26 -16.73 -5.70 -7.44
CA PHE A 26 -16.69 -6.92 -8.27
C PHE A 26 -17.29 -8.15 -7.61
N LEU A 27 -17.22 -8.25 -6.26
CA LEU A 27 -17.67 -9.44 -5.54
C LEU A 27 -18.92 -9.18 -4.69
N LYS A 28 -19.33 -7.92 -4.55
CA LYS A 28 -20.47 -7.51 -3.69
C LYS A 28 -20.29 -7.94 -2.22
N LYS A 29 -19.04 -8.09 -1.78
CA LYS A 29 -18.66 -8.53 -0.44
C LYS A 29 -17.85 -7.46 0.29
N ASP A 30 -17.89 -7.46 1.62
CA ASP A 30 -17.00 -6.65 2.43
C ASP A 30 -15.74 -7.46 2.76
N ILE A 31 -14.58 -6.97 2.32
CA ILE A 31 -13.29 -7.65 2.55
C ILE A 31 -12.95 -7.78 4.04
N ARG A 32 -13.51 -6.92 4.88
CA ARG A 32 -13.28 -6.92 6.32
C ARG A 32 -13.95 -8.08 7.03
N GLU A 33 -14.95 -8.69 6.38
CA GLU A 33 -15.67 -9.89 6.84
C GLU A 33 -15.05 -11.19 6.31
N ILE A 34 -13.95 -11.09 5.52
CA ILE A 34 -13.31 -12.23 4.86
C ILE A 34 -11.92 -12.46 5.46
N GLY A 35 -11.59 -13.72 5.71
CA GLY A 35 -10.25 -14.16 6.09
C GLY A 35 -9.68 -13.44 7.31
N SER A 36 -8.68 -12.60 7.11
CA SER A 36 -8.02 -11.84 8.19
C SER A 36 -8.69 -10.50 8.52
N GLY A 37 -9.73 -10.10 7.79
CA GLY A 37 -10.35 -8.78 7.90
C GLY A 37 -9.52 -7.62 7.35
N ASN A 38 -8.30 -7.89 6.87
CA ASN A 38 -7.42 -6.86 6.35
C ASN A 38 -7.82 -6.45 4.92
N ILE A 39 -7.66 -5.17 4.56
CA ILE A 39 -8.03 -4.65 3.23
C ILE A 39 -6.98 -4.89 2.14
N GLY A 40 -5.83 -5.49 2.46
CA GLY A 40 -4.71 -5.66 1.51
C GLY A 40 -4.86 -6.86 0.58
N ALA A 41 -3.99 -6.91 -0.42
CA ALA A 41 -3.98 -7.90 -1.51
C ALA A 41 -4.00 -9.36 -1.04
N THR A 42 -3.23 -9.71 0.01
CA THR A 42 -3.20 -11.09 0.53
C THR A 42 -4.58 -11.56 1.02
N ASN A 43 -5.36 -10.68 1.63
CA ASN A 43 -6.72 -10.99 2.05
C ASN A 43 -7.67 -10.98 0.85
N ALA A 44 -7.48 -10.06 -0.10
CA ALA A 44 -8.25 -10.02 -1.34
C ALA A 44 -8.09 -11.32 -2.16
N LEU A 45 -6.90 -11.93 -2.19
CA LEU A 45 -6.69 -13.25 -2.82
C LEU A 45 -7.49 -14.37 -2.15
N ARG A 46 -7.76 -14.29 -0.84
CA ARG A 46 -8.58 -15.29 -0.11
C ARG A 46 -10.05 -15.29 -0.52
N THR A 47 -10.50 -14.27 -1.24
CA THR A 47 -11.85 -14.26 -1.84
C THR A 47 -12.01 -15.30 -2.96
N GLY A 48 -10.91 -15.90 -3.43
CA GLY A 48 -10.84 -16.79 -4.58
C GLY A 48 -10.72 -16.06 -5.93
N ASN A 49 -10.89 -14.73 -5.96
CA ASN A 49 -10.76 -13.93 -7.18
C ASN A 49 -9.34 -13.36 -7.32
N LYS A 50 -8.55 -14.00 -8.19
CA LYS A 50 -7.15 -13.60 -8.44
C LYS A 50 -7.04 -12.20 -9.04
N LEU A 51 -7.99 -11.81 -9.91
CA LEU A 51 -7.97 -10.47 -10.52
C LEU A 51 -8.10 -9.39 -9.45
N VAL A 52 -9.07 -9.52 -8.54
CA VAL A 52 -9.25 -8.57 -7.42
C VAL A 52 -8.01 -8.52 -6.54
N GLY A 53 -7.40 -9.67 -6.24
CA GLY A 53 -6.19 -9.73 -5.41
C GLY A 53 -4.99 -9.03 -6.06
N TYR A 54 -4.66 -9.35 -7.31
CA TYR A 54 -3.53 -8.72 -8.00
C TYR A 54 -3.79 -7.25 -8.32
N SER A 55 -5.01 -6.87 -8.70
CA SER A 55 -5.36 -5.46 -8.89
C SER A 55 -5.22 -4.66 -7.61
N THR A 56 -5.61 -5.22 -6.47
CA THR A 56 -5.38 -4.59 -5.16
C THR A 56 -3.89 -4.36 -4.91
N LEU A 57 -3.04 -5.36 -5.16
CA LEU A 57 -1.59 -5.22 -5.00
C LEU A 57 -1.03 -4.08 -5.85
N ILE A 58 -1.32 -4.10 -7.15
CA ILE A 58 -0.81 -3.11 -8.10
C ILE A 58 -1.28 -1.69 -7.73
N LEU A 59 -2.57 -1.53 -7.45
CA LEU A 59 -3.12 -0.21 -7.12
C LEU A 59 -2.63 0.32 -5.78
N ASP A 60 -2.39 -0.54 -4.78
CA ASP A 60 -1.81 -0.13 -3.50
C ASP A 60 -0.32 0.28 -3.64
N ILE A 61 0.42 -0.28 -4.60
CA ILE A 61 1.76 0.17 -4.98
C ILE A 61 1.68 1.51 -5.70
N VAL A 62 0.86 1.60 -6.75
CA VAL A 62 0.76 2.79 -7.62
C VAL A 62 0.28 4.02 -6.87
N LYS A 63 -0.68 3.88 -5.93
CA LYS A 63 -1.19 5.03 -5.15
C LYS A 63 -0.13 5.70 -4.29
N ALA A 64 0.94 4.98 -3.93
CA ALA A 64 2.08 5.54 -3.22
C ALA A 64 3.14 6.10 -4.17
N ILE A 65 3.37 5.43 -5.31
CA ILE A 65 4.32 5.89 -6.34
C ILE A 65 3.94 7.27 -6.84
N ILE A 66 2.67 7.49 -7.18
CA ILE A 66 2.23 8.74 -7.81
C ILE A 66 2.58 9.98 -6.97
N PRO A 67 2.14 10.12 -5.69
CA PRO A 67 2.45 11.29 -4.90
C PRO A 67 3.95 11.42 -4.59
N VAL A 68 4.64 10.30 -4.31
CA VAL A 68 6.06 10.33 -3.94
C VAL A 68 6.94 10.73 -5.13
N ILE A 69 6.67 10.20 -6.34
CA ILE A 69 7.41 10.60 -7.56
C ILE A 69 7.11 12.05 -7.90
N TYR A 70 5.85 12.48 -7.84
CA TYR A 70 5.49 13.88 -8.09
C TYR A 70 6.27 14.83 -7.17
N VAL A 71 6.30 14.52 -5.87
CA VAL A 71 7.04 15.32 -4.88
C VAL A 71 8.54 15.24 -5.13
N LYS A 72 9.10 14.08 -5.44
CA LYS A 72 10.51 13.91 -5.77
C LYS A 72 10.96 14.82 -6.93
N MET A 73 10.09 15.03 -7.92
CA MET A 73 10.40 15.84 -9.10
C MET A 73 10.24 17.34 -8.87
N ASN A 74 9.33 17.77 -8.01
CA ASN A 74 8.98 19.18 -7.84
C ASN A 74 9.42 19.79 -6.48
N TYR A 75 9.52 18.96 -5.44
CA TYR A 75 9.83 19.34 -4.05
C TYR A 75 10.69 18.25 -3.37
N PRO A 76 11.91 17.98 -3.89
CA PRO A 76 12.72 16.83 -3.46
C PRO A 76 12.99 16.79 -1.95
N GLU A 77 13.06 17.95 -1.29
CA GLU A 77 13.24 18.07 0.15
C GLU A 77 12.05 17.55 0.97
N LEU A 78 10.86 17.42 0.36
CA LEU A 78 9.64 16.95 0.99
C LEU A 78 9.33 15.47 0.74
N ILE A 79 10.22 14.74 0.05
CA ILE A 79 9.99 13.34 -0.34
C ILE A 79 9.65 12.44 0.85
N TYR A 80 10.31 12.64 2.00
CA TYR A 80 10.06 11.83 3.18
C TYR A 80 8.70 12.12 3.83
N ILE A 81 8.24 13.38 3.75
CA ILE A 81 6.91 13.77 4.23
C ILE A 81 5.85 13.12 3.34
N ALA A 82 5.99 13.20 2.02
CA ALA A 82 5.08 12.56 1.09
C ALA A 82 5.03 11.04 1.32
N SER A 83 6.18 10.41 1.49
CA SER A 83 6.32 8.97 1.74
C SER A 83 5.62 8.54 3.02
N LEU A 84 5.89 9.24 4.13
CA LEU A 84 5.27 8.96 5.43
C LEU A 84 3.76 9.15 5.38
N CYS A 85 3.30 10.27 4.81
CA CYS A 85 1.88 10.56 4.71
C CYS A 85 1.12 9.58 3.81
N ALA A 86 1.70 9.16 2.67
CA ALA A 86 1.12 8.13 1.83
C ALA A 86 1.02 6.78 2.55
N PHE A 87 2.05 6.40 3.31
CA PHE A 87 2.04 5.20 4.14
C PHE A 87 0.97 5.25 5.23
N LEU A 88 0.93 6.35 6.00
CA LEU A 88 -0.07 6.57 7.04
C LEU A 88 -1.50 6.59 6.47
N GLY A 89 -1.69 7.14 5.28
CA GLY A 89 -2.97 7.08 4.58
C GLY A 89 -3.45 5.65 4.35
N HIS A 90 -2.56 4.74 3.94
CA HIS A 90 -2.94 3.33 3.76
C HIS A 90 -3.23 2.60 5.08
N VAL A 91 -2.43 2.86 6.12
CA VAL A 91 -2.59 2.20 7.43
C VAL A 91 -3.80 2.75 8.19
N PHE A 92 -4.02 4.06 8.08
CA PHE A 92 -5.09 4.78 8.79
C PHE A 92 -5.99 5.56 7.80
N PRO A 93 -6.70 4.89 6.87
CA PRO A 93 -7.52 5.57 5.88
C PRO A 93 -8.75 6.24 6.51
N ILE A 94 -8.93 7.53 6.24
CA ILE A 94 -10.07 8.28 6.75
C ILE A 94 -11.42 7.67 6.33
N TRP A 95 -11.49 7.11 5.12
CA TRP A 95 -12.71 6.51 4.55
C TRP A 95 -13.19 5.26 5.30
N LEU A 96 -12.30 4.57 6.03
CA LEU A 96 -12.59 3.34 6.77
C LEU A 96 -12.46 3.53 8.29
N LYS A 97 -12.71 4.74 8.79
CA LYS A 97 -12.58 5.07 10.23
C LYS A 97 -11.21 4.68 10.78
N PHE A 98 -10.16 4.95 10.00
CA PHE A 98 -8.76 4.68 10.31
C PHE A 98 -8.38 3.19 10.46
N ASN A 99 -9.23 2.26 10.00
CA ASN A 99 -8.95 0.82 9.99
C ASN A 99 -8.48 0.39 8.58
N GLY A 100 -7.19 0.50 8.33
CA GLY A 100 -6.58 0.25 7.03
C GLY A 100 -5.87 -1.10 6.90
N GLY A 101 -4.88 -1.10 5.99
CA GLY A 101 -4.02 -2.24 5.69
C GLY A 101 -2.72 -2.25 6.49
N LYS A 102 -1.87 -3.24 6.22
CA LYS A 102 -0.53 -3.36 6.83
C LYS A 102 0.53 -2.51 6.14
N GLY A 103 0.24 -1.95 4.99
CA GLY A 103 1.12 -1.03 4.27
C GLY A 103 2.23 -1.67 3.42
N VAL A 104 2.35 -3.00 3.34
CA VAL A 104 3.47 -3.66 2.66
C VAL A 104 3.57 -3.26 1.18
N ALA A 105 2.47 -3.34 0.43
CA ALA A 105 2.44 -2.95 -0.98
C ALA A 105 2.73 -1.46 -1.18
N THR A 106 2.14 -0.61 -0.33
CA THR A 106 2.38 0.84 -0.31
C THR A 106 3.85 1.15 0.00
N TYR A 107 4.44 0.45 0.97
CA TYR A 107 5.85 0.58 1.32
C TYR A 107 6.77 0.19 0.16
N VAL A 108 6.47 -0.89 -0.56
CA VAL A 108 7.18 -1.25 -1.80
C VAL A 108 7.15 -0.11 -2.80
N GLY A 109 5.98 0.49 -3.05
CA GLY A 109 5.84 1.64 -3.94
C GLY A 109 6.69 2.84 -3.52
N ILE A 110 6.72 3.13 -2.22
CA ILE A 110 7.54 4.20 -1.64
C ILE A 110 9.03 3.93 -1.87
N LEU A 111 9.51 2.73 -1.55
CA LEU A 111 10.92 2.37 -1.70
C LEU A 111 11.37 2.50 -3.16
N PHE A 112 10.60 1.99 -4.12
CA PHE A 112 10.91 2.16 -5.55
C PHE A 112 10.91 3.63 -5.99
N SER A 113 10.07 4.46 -5.41
CA SER A 113 10.02 5.90 -5.70
C SER A 113 11.24 6.64 -5.17
N ILE A 114 11.72 6.29 -3.98
CA ILE A 114 12.91 6.89 -3.37
C ILE A 114 14.16 6.42 -4.12
N ASN A 115 14.37 5.11 -4.18
CA ASN A 115 15.51 4.49 -4.83
C ASN A 115 15.15 3.07 -5.30
N ILE A 116 15.38 2.78 -6.58
CA ILE A 116 15.07 1.48 -7.18
C ILE A 116 15.78 0.31 -6.47
N LEU A 117 17.02 0.54 -6.03
CA LEU A 117 17.80 -0.50 -5.34
C LEU A 117 17.19 -0.88 -4.00
N LEU A 118 16.68 0.10 -3.22
CA LEU A 118 15.98 -0.17 -1.95
C LEU A 118 14.72 -1.00 -2.20
N GLY A 119 13.95 -0.66 -3.23
CA GLY A 119 12.76 -1.43 -3.62
C GLY A 119 13.12 -2.87 -4.00
N LEU A 120 14.17 -3.07 -4.80
CA LEU A 120 14.65 -4.40 -5.20
C LEU A 120 15.12 -5.23 -4.00
N ILE A 121 15.95 -4.64 -3.12
CA ILE A 121 16.43 -5.31 -1.90
C ILE A 121 15.24 -5.79 -1.06
N PHE A 122 14.27 -4.91 -0.81
CA PHE A 122 13.10 -5.28 -0.02
C PHE A 122 12.31 -6.41 -0.66
N VAL A 123 11.98 -6.31 -1.96
CA VAL A 123 11.17 -7.34 -2.66
C VAL A 123 11.90 -8.69 -2.70
N ILE A 124 13.21 -8.70 -2.95
CA ILE A 124 14.02 -9.92 -2.96
C ILE A 124 14.06 -10.53 -1.55
N SER A 125 14.36 -9.74 -0.52
CA SER A 125 14.40 -10.21 0.87
C SER A 125 13.04 -10.76 1.30
N TRP A 126 11.97 -10.01 1.01
CA TRP A 126 10.59 -10.45 1.27
C TRP A 126 10.28 -11.77 0.58
N GLY A 127 10.67 -11.91 -0.71
CA GLY A 127 10.46 -13.12 -1.49
C GLY A 127 11.20 -14.33 -0.92
N VAL A 128 12.47 -14.18 -0.55
CA VAL A 128 13.29 -15.23 0.07
C VAL A 128 12.66 -15.70 1.38
N ILE A 129 12.31 -14.76 2.27
CA ILE A 129 11.71 -15.09 3.55
C ILE A 129 10.33 -15.74 3.37
N PHE A 130 9.53 -15.28 2.40
CA PHE A 130 8.26 -15.90 2.08
C PHE A 130 8.39 -17.33 1.57
N LEU A 131 9.38 -17.62 0.73
CA LEU A 131 9.65 -18.98 0.23
C LEU A 131 10.01 -19.95 1.35
N ILE A 132 10.76 -19.47 2.35
CA ILE A 132 11.19 -20.27 3.49
C ILE A 132 10.06 -20.42 4.51
N SER A 133 9.46 -19.32 4.93
CA SER A 133 8.49 -19.29 6.04
C SER A 133 7.07 -19.65 5.65
N ARG A 134 6.69 -19.38 4.37
CA ARG A 134 5.31 -19.45 3.85
C ARG A 134 4.33 -18.47 4.51
N TYR A 135 4.83 -17.53 5.29
CA TYR A 135 4.03 -16.49 5.96
C TYR A 135 4.34 -15.10 5.42
N SER A 136 3.42 -14.50 4.64
CA SER A 136 3.60 -13.15 4.08
C SER A 136 3.72 -12.06 5.16
N SER A 137 3.08 -12.25 6.31
CA SER A 137 3.18 -11.30 7.43
C SER A 137 4.56 -11.31 8.08
N LEU A 138 5.17 -12.47 8.24
CA LEU A 138 6.53 -12.60 8.77
C LEU A 138 7.55 -11.98 7.81
N SER A 139 7.41 -12.25 6.51
CA SER A 139 8.26 -11.69 5.46
C SER A 139 8.24 -10.15 5.40
N SER A 140 7.23 -9.52 5.97
CA SER A 140 7.08 -8.07 5.96
C SER A 140 7.72 -7.37 7.17
N ILE A 141 8.15 -8.14 8.18
CA ILE A 141 8.70 -7.61 9.43
C ILE A 141 10.23 -7.75 9.46
N ILE A 142 10.76 -8.78 8.81
CA ILE A 142 12.19 -9.07 8.71
C ILE A 142 12.79 -8.39 7.49
#